data_56468157e512bcbabeb25702dbd6efdb
#
_entry.id   56468157e512bcbabeb25702dbd6efdb
#
_cell.length_a   1.000
_cell.length_b   1.000
_cell.length_c   1.000
_cell.angle_alpha   90.00
_cell.angle_beta   90.00
_cell.angle_gamma   90.00
#
_symmetry.space_group_name_H-M   'P 1'
#
loop_
_entity.id
_entity.type
_entity.pdbx_description
1 polymer ?
#
loop_
_entity_poly.entity_id
_entity_poly.type
_entity_poly.pdbx_seq_one_letter_code
_entity_poly.pdbx_strand_id
1 'polypeptide(L)'
;MIKGIHHVSIKCIKEDYEKARSFYTDVLGIKLLRQWPDGAMLEIGGDIVEIFNNGTERLPKGVITHIAFSTDNPDELAKRVKDAGYEVFMEPNDKSIPSDPPYPIRVSFCYGPLGEEIEFFAERKTQS
;
A
#
# COMPACT_ATOMS: atom_id res chain seq x y z
N MET A 1 -26.05 0.22 -8.97
CA MET A 1 -25.03 -0.62 -9.62
C MET A 1 -23.64 -0.25 -9.12
N ILE A 2 -22.80 -1.24 -8.97
CA ILE A 2 -21.41 -1.01 -8.50
C ILE A 2 -20.64 -0.27 -9.58
N LYS A 3 -19.92 0.81 -9.17
CA LYS A 3 -19.12 1.64 -10.09
C LYS A 3 -17.61 1.41 -9.96
N GLY A 4 -17.19 0.73 -8.90
CA GLY A 4 -15.78 0.49 -8.61
C GLY A 4 -15.55 0.38 -7.11
N ILE A 5 -14.28 0.40 -6.71
CA ILE A 5 -13.91 0.45 -5.31
C ILE A 5 -13.73 1.93 -4.91
N HIS A 6 -14.45 2.39 -3.88
CA HIS A 6 -14.33 3.77 -3.41
C HIS A 6 -13.09 3.96 -2.54
N HIS A 7 -12.89 3.03 -1.60
CA HIS A 7 -11.73 3.11 -0.71
C HIS A 7 -11.42 1.73 -0.11
N VAL A 8 -10.21 1.59 0.39
CA VAL A 8 -9.78 0.45 1.21
C VAL A 8 -9.52 1.01 2.61
N SER A 9 -10.10 0.37 3.63
CA SER A 9 -9.94 0.80 5.03
C SER A 9 -9.00 -0.12 5.77
N ILE A 10 -8.09 0.48 6.53
CA ILE A 10 -7.28 -0.21 7.52
C ILE A 10 -7.59 0.38 8.89
N LYS A 11 -7.45 -0.43 9.93
CA LYS A 11 -7.77 0.01 11.29
C LYS A 11 -6.61 -0.32 12.21
N CYS A 12 -6.28 0.63 13.08
CA CYS A 12 -5.24 0.43 14.09
C CYS A 12 -5.70 0.97 15.44
N ILE A 13 -4.94 0.64 16.47
CA ILE A 13 -5.14 1.26 17.79
C ILE A 13 -4.58 2.67 17.74
N LYS A 14 -5.03 3.50 18.66
CA LYS A 14 -4.70 4.93 18.67
C LYS A 14 -3.20 5.18 18.74
N GLU A 15 -2.48 4.38 19.50
CA GLU A 15 -1.02 4.49 19.68
C GLU A 15 -0.24 4.29 18.37
N ASP A 16 -0.80 3.55 17.41
CA ASP A 16 -0.13 3.27 16.13
C ASP A 16 -0.53 4.25 15.02
N TYR A 17 -1.52 5.12 15.27
CA TYR A 17 -2.15 5.93 14.22
C TYR A 17 -1.19 6.92 13.56
N GLU A 18 -0.45 7.71 14.33
CA GLU A 18 0.47 8.71 13.77
C GLU A 18 1.56 8.04 12.92
N LYS A 19 2.10 6.93 13.39
CA LYS A 19 3.10 6.17 12.66
C LYS A 19 2.53 5.62 11.36
N ALA A 20 1.31 5.08 11.39
CA ALA A 20 0.65 4.56 10.20
C ALA A 20 0.37 5.68 9.21
N ARG A 21 -0.26 6.76 9.64
CA ARG A 21 -0.58 7.88 8.76
C ARG A 21 0.68 8.47 8.12
N SER A 22 1.72 8.71 8.93
CA SER A 22 2.98 9.29 8.44
C SER A 22 3.69 8.39 7.43
N PHE A 23 3.58 7.07 7.60
CA PHE A 23 4.15 6.15 6.62
C PHE A 23 3.53 6.38 5.22
N TYR A 24 2.22 6.44 5.15
CA TYR A 24 1.55 6.64 3.86
C TYR A 24 1.76 8.04 3.30
N THR A 25 1.73 9.08 4.12
CA THR A 25 1.89 10.45 3.64
C THR A 25 3.35 10.82 3.37
N ASP A 26 4.24 10.51 4.30
CA ASP A 26 5.63 11.00 4.24
C ASP A 26 6.56 10.05 3.50
N VAL A 27 6.42 8.74 3.70
CA VAL A 27 7.28 7.75 3.03
C VAL A 27 6.77 7.46 1.63
N LEU A 28 5.46 7.17 1.47
CA LEU A 28 4.88 6.82 0.18
C LEU A 28 4.39 8.03 -0.63
N GLY A 29 4.28 9.19 -0.01
CA GLY A 29 3.87 10.41 -0.72
C GLY A 29 2.39 10.48 -1.06
N ILE A 30 1.54 9.76 -0.34
CA ILE A 30 0.09 9.79 -0.56
C ILE A 30 -0.50 11.02 0.12
N LYS A 31 -1.37 11.74 -0.57
CA LYS A 31 -1.88 13.03 -0.10
C LYS A 31 -2.99 12.85 0.93
N LEU A 32 -2.92 13.60 2.03
CA LEU A 32 -4.03 13.69 2.99
C LEU A 32 -5.20 14.43 2.32
N LEU A 33 -6.34 13.74 2.18
CA LEU A 33 -7.54 14.31 1.59
C LEU A 33 -8.44 14.94 2.65
N ARG A 34 -8.71 14.21 3.73
CA ARG A 34 -9.49 14.70 4.87
C ARG A 34 -9.19 13.89 6.11
N GLN A 35 -9.49 14.45 7.27
CA GLN A 35 -9.35 13.73 8.52
C GLN A 35 -10.44 14.16 9.52
N TRP A 36 -10.70 13.27 10.47
CA TRP A 36 -11.65 13.49 11.56
C TRP A 36 -11.09 12.80 12.81
N PRO A 37 -11.72 12.94 14.01
CA PRO A 37 -11.13 12.40 15.23
C PRO A 37 -10.77 10.91 15.17
N ASP A 38 -11.55 10.09 14.45
CA ASP A 38 -11.37 8.64 14.40
C ASP A 38 -10.58 8.13 13.20
N GLY A 39 -10.14 9.02 12.29
CA GLY A 39 -9.42 8.55 11.13
C GLY A 39 -9.06 9.59 10.09
N ALA A 40 -8.60 9.10 8.95
CA ALA A 40 -8.21 9.93 7.82
C ALA A 40 -8.45 9.20 6.51
N MET A 41 -8.66 9.96 5.45
CA MET A 41 -8.66 9.47 4.07
C MET A 41 -7.48 10.07 3.34
N LEU A 42 -6.71 9.21 2.68
CA LEU A 42 -5.54 9.58 1.89
C LEU A 42 -5.84 9.25 0.43
N GLU A 43 -5.48 10.16 -0.47
CA GLU A 43 -5.88 10.05 -1.89
C GLU A 43 -4.67 10.02 -2.80
N ILE A 44 -4.70 9.10 -3.76
CA ILE A 44 -3.72 9.02 -4.82
C ILE A 44 -4.39 8.55 -6.10
N GLY A 45 -4.27 9.34 -7.18
CA GLY A 45 -4.80 8.96 -8.49
C GLY A 45 -6.29 8.68 -8.51
N GLY A 46 -7.07 9.31 -7.64
CA GLY A 46 -8.51 9.05 -7.53
C GLY A 46 -8.89 7.90 -6.61
N ASP A 47 -7.91 7.15 -6.12
CA ASP A 47 -8.13 6.04 -5.18
C ASP A 47 -7.89 6.50 -3.75
N ILE A 48 -8.54 5.87 -2.79
CA ILE A 48 -8.50 6.29 -1.40
C ILE A 48 -8.10 5.14 -0.50
N VAL A 49 -7.13 5.41 0.38
CA VAL A 49 -6.83 4.57 1.55
C VAL A 49 -7.37 5.29 2.78
N GLU A 50 -8.20 4.60 3.55
CA GLU A 50 -8.78 5.13 4.78
C GLU A 50 -8.11 4.46 5.98
N ILE A 51 -7.73 5.25 6.99
CA ILE A 51 -7.10 4.74 8.19
C ILE A 51 -7.95 5.15 9.39
N PHE A 52 -8.47 4.16 10.12
CA PHE A 52 -9.17 4.37 11.38
C PHE A 52 -8.24 4.16 12.57
N ASN A 53 -8.40 4.98 13.61
CA ASN A 53 -7.58 4.90 14.82
C ASN A 53 -8.36 4.38 16.04
N ASN A 54 -9.55 3.88 15.84
CA ASN A 54 -10.46 3.45 16.91
C ASN A 54 -10.50 1.92 17.09
N GLY A 55 -9.44 1.25 16.70
CA GLY A 55 -9.30 -0.18 16.96
C GLY A 55 -9.06 -0.45 18.45
N THR A 56 -9.50 -1.61 18.91
CA THR A 56 -9.36 -2.04 20.31
C THR A 56 -8.16 -2.94 20.53
N GLU A 57 -7.60 -3.49 19.45
CA GLU A 57 -6.45 -4.41 19.50
C GLU A 57 -5.67 -4.33 18.19
N ARG A 58 -4.42 -4.77 18.22
CA ARG A 58 -3.63 -4.98 17.01
C ARG A 58 -4.13 -6.24 16.32
N LEU A 59 -4.57 -6.09 15.07
CA LEU A 59 -5.20 -7.17 14.33
C LEU A 59 -4.14 -8.02 13.62
N PRO A 60 -4.29 -9.34 13.63
CA PRO A 60 -3.48 -10.22 12.78
C PRO A 60 -3.92 -10.08 11.32
N LYS A 61 -3.22 -10.76 10.42
CA LYS A 61 -3.57 -10.80 9.00
C LYS A 61 -5.01 -11.29 8.81
N GLY A 62 -5.75 -10.63 7.92
CA GLY A 62 -7.11 -10.99 7.57
C GLY A 62 -7.21 -11.72 6.25
N VAL A 63 -8.43 -11.81 5.72
CA VAL A 63 -8.73 -12.43 4.41
C VAL A 63 -8.10 -11.63 3.28
N ILE A 64 -8.09 -10.29 3.39
CA ILE A 64 -7.38 -9.43 2.45
C ILE A 64 -5.91 -9.51 2.80
N THR A 65 -5.07 -9.99 1.85
CA THR A 65 -3.66 -10.30 2.12
C THR A 65 -2.75 -9.10 1.95
N HIS A 66 -3.01 -8.25 0.95
CA HIS A 66 -2.16 -7.09 0.69
C HIS A 66 -2.90 -6.00 -0.07
N ILE A 67 -2.29 -4.81 -0.07
CA ILE A 67 -2.70 -3.68 -0.91
C ILE A 67 -1.59 -3.48 -1.94
N ALA A 68 -1.96 -3.41 -3.22
CA ALA A 68 -1.02 -3.12 -4.29
C ALA A 68 -1.19 -1.67 -4.74
N PHE A 69 -0.09 -0.93 -4.78
CA PHE A 69 -0.05 0.41 -5.35
C PHE A 69 0.56 0.35 -6.74
N SER A 70 -0.11 0.95 -7.71
CA SER A 70 0.41 1.07 -9.06
C SER A 70 1.51 2.14 -9.07
N THR A 71 2.64 1.82 -9.67
CA THR A 71 3.78 2.73 -9.76
C THR A 71 4.56 2.42 -11.03
N ASP A 72 5.31 3.39 -11.52
CA ASP A 72 6.28 3.16 -12.59
C ASP A 72 7.68 2.83 -12.04
N ASN A 73 7.87 2.92 -10.71
CA ASN A 73 9.19 2.72 -10.12
C ASN A 73 9.13 1.99 -8.77
N PRO A 74 8.93 0.66 -8.78
CA PRO A 74 8.95 -0.13 -7.54
C PRO A 74 10.28 -0.07 -6.79
N ASP A 75 11.38 0.12 -7.51
CA ASP A 75 12.73 0.19 -6.94
C ASP A 75 12.89 1.41 -6.03
N GLU A 76 12.44 2.58 -6.51
CA GLU A 76 12.53 3.81 -5.72
C GLU A 76 11.67 3.73 -4.46
N LEU A 77 10.46 3.15 -4.56
CA LEU A 77 9.59 3.00 -3.40
C LEU A 77 10.17 2.02 -2.39
N ALA A 78 10.75 0.91 -2.85
CA ALA A 78 11.43 -0.03 -1.96
C ALA A 78 12.59 0.65 -1.22
N LYS A 79 13.36 1.51 -1.92
CA LYS A 79 14.43 2.28 -1.31
C LYS A 79 13.91 3.24 -0.22
N ARG A 80 12.83 3.97 -0.51
CA ARG A 80 12.21 4.89 0.47
C ARG A 80 11.74 4.16 1.72
N VAL A 81 11.16 2.98 1.54
CA VAL A 81 10.68 2.14 2.65
C VAL A 81 11.85 1.71 3.53
N LYS A 82 12.94 1.23 2.91
CA LYS A 82 14.15 0.84 3.64
C LYS A 82 14.77 2.01 4.38
N ASP A 83 14.89 3.16 3.70
CA ASP A 83 15.48 4.37 4.29
C ASP A 83 14.67 4.86 5.49
N ALA A 84 13.36 4.61 5.48
CA ALA A 84 12.48 4.95 6.60
C ALA A 84 12.50 3.91 7.73
N GLY A 85 13.25 2.82 7.59
CA GLY A 85 13.41 1.80 8.63
C GLY A 85 12.41 0.67 8.57
N TYR A 86 11.71 0.48 7.46
CA TYR A 86 10.74 -0.61 7.30
C TYR A 86 11.32 -1.74 6.47
N GLU A 87 10.77 -2.94 6.63
CA GLU A 87 11.28 -4.13 5.97
C GLU A 87 10.69 -4.30 4.57
N VAL A 88 11.57 -4.45 3.58
CA VAL A 88 11.22 -4.91 2.24
C VAL A 88 11.44 -6.42 2.23
N PHE A 89 10.36 -7.20 2.23
CA PHE A 89 10.48 -8.65 2.30
C PHE A 89 10.59 -9.32 0.93
N MET A 90 10.29 -8.59 -0.15
CA MET A 90 10.56 -9.03 -1.52
C MET A 90 11.19 -7.86 -2.28
N GLU A 91 12.48 -7.99 -2.58
CA GLU A 91 13.21 -6.99 -3.36
C GLU A 91 12.61 -6.82 -4.76
N PRO A 92 12.76 -5.62 -5.38
CA PRO A 92 12.26 -5.41 -6.74
C PRO A 92 12.76 -6.46 -7.69
N ASN A 93 11.85 -7.06 -8.43
CA ASN A 93 12.17 -8.11 -9.39
C ASN A 93 11.12 -8.17 -10.49
N ASP A 94 11.55 -8.69 -11.63
CA ASP A 94 10.67 -8.91 -12.77
C ASP A 94 10.00 -10.27 -12.67
N LYS A 95 8.72 -10.30 -12.96
CA LYS A 95 7.91 -11.53 -13.00
C LYS A 95 7.03 -11.52 -14.21
N SER A 96 6.53 -12.69 -14.59
CA SER A 96 5.46 -12.82 -15.56
C SER A 96 4.32 -13.59 -14.91
N ILE A 97 3.16 -12.96 -14.78
CA ILE A 97 1.98 -13.66 -14.30
C ILE A 97 1.55 -14.63 -15.40
N PRO A 98 1.34 -15.93 -15.08
CA PRO A 98 1.04 -16.95 -16.08
C PRO A 98 -0.43 -16.93 -16.53
N SER A 99 -0.91 -15.74 -16.86
CA SER A 99 -2.20 -15.54 -17.49
C SER A 99 -2.08 -15.78 -19.01
N ASP A 100 -3.18 -15.72 -19.73
CA ASP A 100 -3.19 -15.87 -21.18
C ASP A 100 -3.85 -14.61 -21.79
N PRO A 101 -3.06 -13.73 -22.43
CA PRO A 101 -1.59 -13.75 -22.60
C PRO A 101 -0.86 -13.55 -21.27
N PRO A 102 0.42 -13.95 -21.18
CA PRO A 102 1.23 -13.67 -20.00
C PRO A 102 1.34 -12.19 -19.70
N TYR A 103 1.39 -11.85 -18.40
CA TYR A 103 1.40 -10.47 -17.95
C TYR A 103 2.75 -10.14 -17.29
N PRO A 104 3.67 -9.47 -18.03
CA PRO A 104 4.96 -9.10 -17.45
C PRO A 104 4.83 -7.91 -16.50
N ILE A 105 5.42 -8.05 -15.34
CA ILE A 105 5.36 -7.04 -14.27
C ILE A 105 6.71 -6.90 -13.59
N ARG A 106 6.88 -5.79 -12.85
CA ARG A 106 7.95 -5.62 -11.90
C ARG A 106 7.35 -5.25 -10.57
N VAL A 107 7.74 -5.96 -9.52
CA VAL A 107 7.11 -5.80 -8.20
C VAL A 107 8.15 -5.78 -7.08
N SER A 108 7.76 -5.16 -5.97
CA SER A 108 8.41 -5.30 -4.68
C SER A 108 7.34 -5.35 -3.59
N PHE A 109 7.68 -5.91 -2.43
CA PHE A 109 6.78 -6.00 -1.28
C PHE A 109 7.46 -5.53 -0.02
N CYS A 110 6.71 -4.84 0.82
CA CYS A 110 7.18 -4.43 2.15
C CYS A 110 6.09 -4.67 3.20
N TYR A 111 6.50 -4.57 4.46
CA TYR A 111 5.55 -4.48 5.57
C TYR A 111 5.38 -3.02 5.96
N GLY A 112 4.14 -2.57 6.10
CA GLY A 112 3.84 -1.26 6.66
C GLY A 112 3.95 -1.28 8.19
N PRO A 113 3.72 -0.10 8.83
CA PRO A 113 3.89 0.03 10.28
C PRO A 113 2.95 -0.83 11.12
N LEU A 114 1.87 -1.34 10.54
CA LEU A 114 0.89 -2.19 11.22
C LEU A 114 1.11 -3.67 10.93
N GLY A 115 2.16 -4.02 10.19
CA GLY A 115 2.40 -5.37 9.70
C GLY A 115 1.65 -5.69 8.42
N GLU A 116 0.96 -4.72 7.84
CA GLU A 116 0.24 -4.90 6.58
C GLU A 116 1.22 -5.14 5.43
N GLU A 117 0.89 -6.08 4.55
CA GLU A 117 1.67 -6.33 3.35
C GLU A 117 1.30 -5.32 2.27
N ILE A 118 2.30 -4.68 1.69
CA ILE A 118 2.14 -3.65 0.66
C ILE A 118 2.96 -4.07 -0.54
N GLU A 119 2.30 -4.07 -1.70
CA GLU A 119 2.96 -4.36 -2.98
C GLU A 119 3.10 -3.08 -3.79
N PHE A 120 4.27 -2.88 -4.39
CA PHE A 120 4.49 -1.84 -5.40
C PHE A 120 4.54 -2.53 -6.75
N PHE A 121 3.62 -2.18 -7.64
CA PHE A 121 3.29 -2.94 -8.83
C PHE A 121 3.45 -2.07 -10.07
N ALA A 122 4.34 -2.47 -10.95
CA ALA A 122 4.55 -1.82 -12.24
C ALA A 122 4.25 -2.80 -13.38
N GLU A 123 3.44 -2.38 -14.33
CA GLU A 123 3.27 -3.12 -15.56
C GLU A 123 4.51 -2.93 -16.43
N ARG A 124 4.99 -4.02 -17.01
CA ARG A 124 6.06 -3.98 -17.99
C ARG A 124 5.44 -4.10 -19.39
N LYS A 125 6.03 -3.37 -20.33
CA LYS A 125 5.57 -3.48 -21.71
C LYS A 125 5.95 -4.84 -22.27
N THR A 126 4.97 -5.51 -22.89
CA THR A 126 5.25 -6.69 -23.71
C THR A 126 6.07 -6.23 -24.91
N GLN A 127 7.17 -6.94 -25.19
CA GLN A 127 7.87 -6.73 -26.44
C GLN A 127 7.03 -7.29 -27.58
N SER A 128 6.70 -6.43 -28.51
CA SER A 128 6.01 -6.82 -29.71
C SER A 128 6.97 -7.55 -30.66
#